data_0acbf878bceff3162d4b2c56bab055d6
#
_entry.id   0acbf878bceff3162d4b2c56bab055d6
#
_cell.length_a   1.000
_cell.length_b   1.000
_cell.length_c   1.000
_cell.angle_alpha   90.00
_cell.angle_beta   90.00
_cell.angle_gamma   90.00
#
_symmetry.space_group_name_H-M   'P 1'
#
loop_
_entity.id
_entity.type
_entity.pdbx_description
1 polymer ?
#
loop_
_entity_poly.entity_id
_entity_poly.type
_entity_poly.pdbx_seq_one_letter_code
_entity_poly.pdbx_strand_id
1 'polypeptide(L)'
;MHELGTIVYVIDTVEKIAAENKLTEVASVTLEVGEVSGIVPSYLADFWLYARKKSELLKETELKIETLPAVTFCQDCKQTYPTVEFAKECPHCHSTNTFLVTGNEYNIKEIEGMQTEMSKILEEYYLE
;
A
#
# COMPACT_ATOMS: atom_id res chain seq x y z
N MET A 1 -10.46 -9.05 -7.72
CA MET A 1 -10.16 -8.23 -6.58
C MET A 1 -10.99 -6.98 -6.58
N HIS A 2 -11.08 -6.42 -5.51
CA HIS A 2 -12.13 -5.47 -5.21
C HIS A 2 -11.53 -4.18 -4.69
N GLU A 3 -10.87 -3.47 -5.62
CA GLU A 3 -10.19 -2.22 -5.29
C GLU A 3 -11.11 -1.20 -4.64
N LEU A 4 -12.39 -1.17 -5.05
CA LEU A 4 -13.34 -0.27 -4.40
C LEU A 4 -13.53 -0.60 -2.92
N GLY A 5 -13.75 -1.89 -2.59
CA GLY A 5 -13.87 -2.32 -1.20
C GLY A 5 -12.59 -2.06 -0.41
N THR A 6 -11.46 -2.26 -1.06
CA THR A 6 -10.14 -2.00 -0.48
C THR A 6 -9.97 -0.52 -0.16
N ILE A 7 -10.39 0.38 -1.07
CA ILE A 7 -10.32 1.83 -0.85
C ILE A 7 -11.26 2.28 0.26
N VAL A 8 -12.46 1.72 0.32
CA VAL A 8 -13.39 2.04 1.42
C VAL A 8 -12.76 1.66 2.76
N TYR A 9 -12.10 0.51 2.82
CA TYR A 9 -11.41 0.08 4.02
C TYR A 9 -10.26 1.04 4.39
N VAL A 10 -9.51 1.52 3.41
CA VAL A 10 -8.45 2.49 3.64
C VAL A 10 -9.04 3.80 4.20
N ILE A 11 -10.12 4.28 3.61
CA ILE A 11 -10.77 5.51 4.07
C ILE A 11 -11.23 5.36 5.52
N ASP A 12 -11.90 4.26 5.84
CA ASP A 12 -12.37 4.01 7.20
C ASP A 12 -11.18 3.93 8.18
N THR A 13 -10.10 3.28 7.78
CA THR A 13 -8.90 3.13 8.59
C THR A 13 -8.24 4.49 8.83
N VAL A 14 -8.10 5.30 7.78
CA VAL A 14 -7.51 6.63 7.89
C VAL A 14 -8.35 7.54 8.79
N GLU A 15 -9.68 7.49 8.65
CA GLU A 15 -10.57 8.27 9.51
C GLU A 15 -10.41 7.89 10.97
N LYS A 16 -10.28 6.59 11.24
CA LYS A 16 -10.09 6.10 12.59
C LYS A 16 -8.75 6.55 13.17
N ILE A 17 -7.68 6.41 12.40
CA ILE A 17 -6.34 6.83 12.82
C ILE A 17 -6.30 8.34 13.05
N ALA A 18 -6.93 9.11 12.16
CA ALA A 18 -7.01 10.57 12.27
C ALA A 18 -7.73 10.98 13.55
N ALA A 19 -8.85 10.31 13.87
CA ALA A 19 -9.59 10.59 15.10
C ALA A 19 -8.75 10.28 16.34
N GLU A 20 -8.06 9.16 16.33
CA GLU A 20 -7.20 8.75 17.45
C GLU A 20 -6.04 9.71 17.68
N ASN A 21 -5.56 10.33 16.61
CA ASN A 21 -4.44 11.28 16.65
C ASN A 21 -4.89 12.75 16.61
N LYS A 22 -6.19 12.98 16.66
CA LYS A 22 -6.79 14.33 16.68
C LYS A 22 -6.41 15.19 15.48
N LEU A 23 -6.33 14.56 14.30
CA LEU A 23 -6.07 15.29 13.07
C LEU A 23 -7.32 16.05 12.64
N THR A 24 -7.14 17.31 12.29
CA THR A 24 -8.23 18.16 11.79
C THR A 24 -8.28 18.19 10.27
N GLU A 25 -7.15 17.90 9.62
CA GLU A 25 -7.03 17.84 8.17
C GLU A 25 -6.07 16.73 7.79
N VAL A 26 -6.28 16.13 6.63
CA VAL A 26 -5.37 15.14 6.07
C VAL A 26 -4.98 15.62 4.68
N ALA A 27 -3.70 15.92 4.49
CA ALA A 27 -3.19 16.41 3.20
C ALA A 27 -2.99 15.26 2.22
N SER A 28 -2.42 14.16 2.68
CA SER A 28 -2.14 13.02 1.80
C SER A 28 -2.11 11.72 2.57
N VAL A 29 -2.35 10.64 1.85
CA VAL A 29 -2.18 9.27 2.32
C VAL A 29 -1.30 8.57 1.30
N THR A 30 -0.23 7.94 1.77
CA THR A 30 0.67 7.17 0.91
C THR A 30 0.49 5.69 1.19
N LEU A 31 0.17 4.93 0.14
CA LEU A 31 0.05 3.47 0.22
C LEU A 31 1.27 2.82 -0.42
N GLU A 32 1.73 1.74 0.19
CA GLU A 32 2.69 0.83 -0.44
C GLU A 32 1.91 -0.33 -1.01
N VAL A 33 2.09 -0.59 -2.31
CA VAL A 33 1.39 -1.65 -3.02
C VAL A 33 2.43 -2.53 -3.69
N GLY A 34 2.47 -3.81 -3.31
CA GLY A 34 3.42 -4.75 -3.88
C GLY A 34 3.09 -5.10 -5.32
N GLU A 35 4.13 -5.32 -6.11
CA GLU A 35 4.02 -5.63 -7.55
C GLU A 35 3.16 -6.87 -7.82
N VAL A 36 3.17 -7.84 -6.90
CA VAL A 36 2.40 -9.08 -7.03
C VAL A 36 1.26 -9.19 -6.01
N SER A 37 0.82 -8.06 -5.46
CA SER A 37 -0.28 -8.05 -4.48
C SER A 37 -1.64 -8.35 -5.10
N GLY A 38 -1.75 -8.29 -6.41
CA GLY A 38 -3.03 -8.44 -7.09
C GLY A 38 -3.86 -7.16 -7.14
N ILE A 39 -3.33 -6.08 -6.60
CA ILE A 39 -4.01 -4.78 -6.57
C ILE A 39 -3.48 -3.92 -7.70
N VAL A 40 -4.40 -3.32 -8.47
CA VAL A 40 -4.05 -2.47 -9.63
C VAL A 40 -4.03 -1.02 -9.17
N PRO A 41 -2.85 -0.37 -9.13
CA PRO A 41 -2.75 1.01 -8.61
C PRO A 41 -3.64 2.03 -9.32
N SER A 42 -3.82 1.91 -10.63
CA SER A 42 -4.67 2.84 -11.37
C SER A 42 -6.13 2.75 -10.92
N TYR A 43 -6.60 1.55 -10.56
CA TYR A 43 -7.95 1.38 -10.05
C TYR A 43 -8.09 1.98 -8.65
N LEU A 44 -7.06 1.84 -7.81
CA LEU A 44 -7.06 2.49 -6.51
C LEU A 44 -7.20 4.00 -6.64
N ALA A 45 -6.44 4.60 -7.55
CA ALA A 45 -6.47 6.04 -7.77
C ALA A 45 -7.85 6.51 -8.22
N ASP A 46 -8.47 5.77 -9.14
CA ASP A 46 -9.80 6.11 -9.65
C ASP A 46 -10.86 5.99 -8.56
N PHE A 47 -10.86 4.91 -7.82
CA PHE A 47 -11.83 4.70 -6.74
C PHE A 47 -11.62 5.68 -5.59
N TRP A 48 -10.38 6.09 -5.34
CA TRP A 48 -10.09 7.08 -4.32
C TRP A 48 -10.79 8.40 -4.65
N LEU A 49 -10.70 8.87 -5.88
CA LEU A 49 -11.34 10.11 -6.32
C LEU A 49 -12.85 10.07 -6.12
N TYR A 50 -13.44 8.89 -6.27
CA TYR A 50 -14.87 8.71 -6.06
C TYR A 50 -15.22 8.57 -4.59
N ALA A 51 -14.55 7.69 -3.88
CA ALA A 51 -14.91 7.33 -2.51
C ALA A 51 -14.60 8.43 -1.49
N ARG A 52 -13.53 9.20 -1.70
CA ARG A 52 -13.13 10.26 -0.76
C ARG A 52 -14.18 11.35 -0.63
N LYS A 53 -15.03 11.54 -1.64
CA LYS A 53 -16.08 12.55 -1.63
C LYS A 53 -17.11 12.34 -0.52
N LYS A 54 -17.20 11.13 -0.01
CA LYS A 54 -18.13 10.78 1.05
C LYS A 54 -17.57 11.03 2.44
N SER A 55 -16.31 11.41 2.53
CA SER A 55 -15.64 11.71 3.80
C SER A 55 -15.38 13.21 3.89
N GLU A 56 -15.92 13.84 4.91
CA GLU A 56 -15.68 15.27 5.13
C GLU A 56 -14.19 15.54 5.36
N LEU A 57 -13.52 14.64 6.06
CA LEU A 57 -12.11 14.79 6.38
C LEU A 57 -11.21 14.60 5.15
N LEU A 58 -11.57 13.69 4.26
CA LEU A 58 -10.69 13.24 3.17
C LEU A 58 -11.08 13.77 1.78
N LYS A 59 -12.09 14.63 1.67
CA LYS A 59 -12.57 15.03 0.34
C LYS A 59 -11.55 15.73 -0.54
N GLU A 60 -10.50 16.30 0.02
CA GLU A 60 -9.44 16.94 -0.75
C GLU A 60 -8.08 16.29 -0.50
N THR A 61 -8.06 15.13 0.15
CA THR A 61 -6.84 14.41 0.46
C THR A 61 -6.27 13.74 -0.78
N GLU A 62 -4.97 13.91 -1.00
CA GLU A 62 -4.27 13.28 -2.11
C GLU A 62 -3.89 11.84 -1.75
N LEU A 63 -4.07 10.92 -2.70
CA LEU A 63 -3.58 9.55 -2.56
C LEU A 63 -2.28 9.42 -3.33
N LYS A 64 -1.23 8.97 -2.66
CA LYS A 64 0.06 8.66 -3.27
C LYS A 64 0.26 7.16 -3.20
N ILE A 65 0.73 6.57 -4.27
CA ILE A 65 0.95 5.11 -4.33
C ILE A 65 2.40 4.85 -4.69
N GLU A 66 3.06 4.06 -3.83
CA GLU A 66 4.40 3.57 -4.11
C GLU A 66 4.30 2.09 -4.42
N THR A 67 4.77 1.70 -5.58
CA THR A 67 4.80 0.29 -5.98
C THR A 67 6.12 -0.32 -5.54
N LEU A 68 6.04 -1.43 -4.80
CA LEU A 68 7.22 -2.14 -4.34
C LEU A 68 7.51 -3.31 -5.28
N PRO A 69 8.75 -3.48 -5.73
CA PRO A 69 9.10 -4.58 -6.64
C PRO A 69 9.00 -5.93 -5.95
N ALA A 70 8.62 -6.94 -6.70
CA ALA A 70 8.54 -8.30 -6.19
C ALA A 70 9.89 -8.99 -6.35
N VAL A 71 10.38 -9.57 -5.26
CA VAL A 71 11.66 -10.27 -5.21
C VAL A 71 11.44 -11.63 -4.56
N THR A 72 11.98 -12.67 -5.18
CA THR A 72 11.91 -14.05 -4.67
C THR A 72 13.31 -14.53 -4.29
N PHE A 73 13.40 -15.31 -3.23
CA PHE A 73 14.64 -15.88 -2.74
C PHE A 73 14.67 -17.38 -3.02
N CYS A 74 15.78 -17.86 -3.59
CA CYS A 74 16.00 -19.28 -3.80
C CYS A 74 16.76 -19.87 -2.61
N GLN A 75 16.17 -20.87 -1.96
CA GLN A 75 16.79 -21.50 -0.79
C GLN A 75 17.94 -22.41 -1.15
N ASP A 76 17.99 -22.89 -2.40
CA ASP A 76 19.05 -23.81 -2.83
C ASP A 76 20.34 -23.11 -3.19
N CYS A 77 20.28 -22.05 -4.01
CA CYS A 77 21.48 -21.31 -4.39
C CYS A 77 21.68 -20.00 -3.58
N LYS A 78 20.72 -19.65 -2.71
CA LYS A 78 20.81 -18.49 -1.82
C LYS A 78 20.86 -17.14 -2.55
N GLN A 79 20.27 -17.09 -3.75
CA GLN A 79 20.22 -15.83 -4.52
C GLN A 79 18.79 -15.34 -4.64
N THR A 80 18.64 -14.04 -4.87
CA THR A 80 17.34 -13.43 -5.13
C THR A 80 17.18 -13.15 -6.62
N TYR A 81 15.94 -12.99 -7.07
CA TYR A 81 15.66 -12.68 -8.47
C TYR A 81 14.31 -11.99 -8.59
N PRO A 82 14.06 -11.27 -9.73
CA PRO A 82 12.77 -10.60 -9.94
C PRO A 82 11.65 -11.63 -10.14
N THR A 83 10.64 -11.55 -9.30
CA THR A 83 9.53 -12.53 -9.29
C THR A 83 8.71 -12.49 -10.58
N VAL A 84 8.44 -11.29 -11.10
CA VAL A 84 7.57 -11.14 -12.27
C VAL A 84 8.11 -11.87 -13.49
N GLU A 85 9.43 -11.89 -13.67
CA GLU A 85 10.04 -12.54 -14.83
C GLU A 85 10.13 -14.05 -14.71
N PHE A 86 10.39 -14.56 -13.51
CA PHE A 86 10.76 -15.97 -13.33
C PHE A 86 9.83 -16.77 -12.44
N ALA A 87 8.91 -16.09 -11.77
CA ALA A 87 7.93 -16.72 -10.87
C ALA A 87 8.60 -17.60 -9.81
N LYS A 88 8.30 -18.88 -9.78
CA LYS A 88 8.80 -19.79 -8.74
C LYS A 88 10.05 -20.56 -9.13
N GLU A 89 10.52 -20.41 -10.35
CA GLU A 89 11.71 -21.13 -10.81
C GLU A 89 12.92 -20.20 -10.82
N CYS A 90 13.93 -20.54 -10.03
CA CYS A 90 15.14 -19.75 -9.95
C CYS A 90 15.87 -19.73 -11.30
N PRO A 91 16.20 -18.55 -11.87
CA PRO A 91 16.92 -18.46 -13.14
C PRO A 91 18.38 -18.90 -13.02
N HIS A 92 18.91 -18.98 -11.80
CA HIS A 92 20.31 -19.33 -11.58
C HIS A 92 20.53 -20.83 -11.48
N CYS A 93 19.63 -21.56 -10.80
CA CYS A 93 19.82 -23.00 -10.56
C CYS A 93 18.59 -23.84 -10.91
N HIS A 94 17.52 -23.21 -11.40
CA HIS A 94 16.27 -23.87 -11.82
C HIS A 94 15.51 -24.59 -10.70
N SER A 95 15.85 -24.30 -9.45
CA SER A 95 15.12 -24.86 -8.30
C SER A 95 13.76 -24.19 -8.17
N THR A 96 12.79 -24.95 -7.65
CA THR A 96 11.48 -24.41 -7.27
C THR A 96 11.35 -24.25 -5.76
N ASN A 97 12.45 -24.47 -5.01
CA ASN A 97 12.48 -24.29 -3.57
C ASN A 97 12.70 -22.81 -3.24
N THR A 98 11.67 -22.01 -3.49
CA THR A 98 11.75 -20.54 -3.46
C THR A 98 10.60 -19.96 -2.65
N PHE A 99 10.79 -18.74 -2.16
CA PHE A 99 9.70 -18.01 -1.51
C PHE A 99 9.81 -16.51 -1.80
N LEU A 100 8.66 -15.86 -1.77
CA LEU A 100 8.56 -14.43 -2.00
C LEU A 100 9.10 -13.67 -0.79
N VAL A 101 10.03 -12.74 -1.05
CA VAL A 101 10.62 -11.90 -0.01
C VAL A 101 9.83 -10.60 0.14
N THR A 102 9.51 -9.96 -0.98
CA THR A 102 8.81 -8.68 -1.00
C THR A 102 8.00 -8.59 -2.28
N GLY A 103 7.01 -7.70 -2.30
CA GLY A 103 6.17 -7.48 -3.47
C GLY A 103 4.71 -7.81 -3.26
N ASN A 104 4.31 -8.24 -2.07
CA ASN A 104 2.93 -8.59 -1.74
C ASN A 104 2.32 -7.63 -0.72
N GLU A 105 2.94 -6.48 -0.52
CA GLU A 105 2.52 -5.51 0.49
C GLU A 105 1.26 -4.77 0.08
N TYR A 106 0.48 -4.40 1.09
CA TYR A 106 -0.60 -3.45 0.95
C TYR A 106 -0.73 -2.72 2.28
N ASN A 107 -0.01 -1.62 2.42
CA ASN A 107 0.13 -0.92 3.69
C ASN A 107 -0.06 0.59 3.53
N ILE A 108 -0.50 1.24 4.60
CA ILE A 108 -0.43 2.69 4.68
C ILE A 108 0.99 3.02 5.15
N LYS A 109 1.77 3.62 4.26
CA LYS A 109 3.12 4.03 4.58
C LYS A 109 3.13 5.29 5.44
N GLU A 110 2.25 6.24 5.10
CA GLU A 110 2.31 7.56 5.68
C GLU A 110 0.97 8.26 5.55
N ILE A 111 0.59 8.99 6.60
CA ILE A 111 -0.54 9.91 6.58
C ILE A 111 -0.01 11.27 6.98
N GLU A 112 -0.10 12.24 6.08
CA GLU A 112 0.33 13.60 6.34
C GLU A 112 -0.88 14.46 6.63
N GLY A 113 -0.91 15.07 7.80
CA GLY A 113 -2.07 15.86 8.22
C GLY A 113 -1.71 16.95 9.20
N MET A 114 -2.75 17.56 9.76
CA MET A 114 -2.63 18.65 10.72
C MET A 114 -3.32 18.25 12.01
N GLN A 115 -2.66 18.52 13.12
CA GLN A 115 -3.23 18.38 14.45
C GLN A 115 -3.33 19.79 15.03
N THR A 116 -4.52 20.37 14.96
CA THR A 116 -4.74 21.78 15.27
C THR A 116 -3.89 22.64 14.33
N GLU A 117 -2.80 23.25 14.80
CA GLU A 117 -1.93 24.09 13.97
C GLU A 117 -0.57 23.43 13.72
N MET A 118 -0.44 22.12 14.03
CA MET A 118 0.83 21.40 13.89
C MET A 118 0.73 20.36 12.81
N SER A 119 1.71 20.35 11.91
CA SER A 119 1.84 19.27 10.93
C SER A 119 2.18 17.96 11.62
N LYS A 120 1.63 16.87 11.13
CA LYS A 120 1.87 15.53 11.62
C LYS A 120 2.09 14.58 10.46
N ILE A 121 3.05 13.68 10.63
CA ILE A 121 3.26 12.56 9.72
C ILE A 121 3.11 11.30 10.54
N LEU A 122 2.14 10.47 10.18
CA LEU A 122 1.89 9.20 10.82
C LEU A 122 2.34 8.10 9.87
N GLU A 123 3.15 7.18 10.37
CA GLU A 123 3.81 6.19 9.52
C GLU A 123 3.54 4.77 9.97
N GLU A 124 3.67 3.84 9.02
CA GLU A 124 3.72 2.41 9.27
C GLU A 124 2.44 1.81 9.84
N TYR A 125 1.31 2.05 9.18
CA TYR A 125 0.07 1.37 9.52
C TYR A 125 -0.20 0.25 8.54
N TYR A 126 -0.39 -0.95 9.05
CA TYR A 126 -0.59 -2.15 8.24
C TYR A 126 -2.08 -2.41 8.03
N LEU A 127 -2.42 -2.77 6.80
CA LEU A 127 -3.78 -3.13 6.40
C LEU A 127 -3.89 -4.65 6.31
N GLU A 128 -4.96 -5.21 6.85
CA GLU A 128 -5.17 -6.65 6.84
C GLU A 128 -6.34 -7.07 5.99
#